data_0d0da149335caba57f1358e7e36ed837
#
_entry.id   0d0da149335caba57f1358e7e36ed837
#
_cell.length_a   1.000
_cell.length_b   1.000
_cell.length_c   1.000
_cell.angle_alpha   90.00
_cell.angle_beta   90.00
_cell.angle_gamma   90.00
#
_symmetry.space_group_name_H-M   'P 1'
#
loop_
_entity.id
_entity.type
_entity.pdbx_description
1 polymer ?
#
loop_
_entity_poly.entity_id
_entity_poly.type
_entity_poly.pdbx_seq_one_letter_code
_entity_poly.pdbx_strand_id
1 'polypeptide(L)'
;MTLAEDVEEFMRHHEIEGSTLIGHSMGAKTAMTVALRHNVNVGALIPVDNSPVDAALRGHFGDYIQGMRMIEDAGVSKQSEADFILQPYEESLPIRQFILTNLVRDPETKTQKFRIPIKYLANALDNMADFPFRDPDHTQYKGPTLVVRGTKSHYVADEMLPTIGRFFPKFRLVDINAGHWVISEKPEEFRQGE
;
A
#
# COMPACT_ATOMS: atom_id res chain seq x y z
N MET A 1 -12.89 3.94 -13.07
CA MET A 1 -13.18 3.32 -11.76
C MET A 1 -11.94 3.44 -10.89
N THR A 2 -12.07 3.94 -9.68
CA THR A 2 -10.96 4.09 -8.73
C THR A 2 -10.95 2.94 -7.73
N LEU A 3 -9.81 2.67 -7.09
CA LEU A 3 -9.72 1.64 -6.04
C LEU A 3 -10.74 1.87 -4.90
N ALA A 4 -11.06 3.13 -4.59
CA ALA A 4 -12.06 3.44 -3.59
C ALA A 4 -13.47 3.04 -4.05
N GLU A 5 -13.81 3.23 -5.32
CA GLU A 5 -15.09 2.80 -5.89
C GLU A 5 -15.25 1.29 -5.86
N ASP A 6 -14.17 0.55 -6.14
CA ASP A 6 -14.18 -0.93 -6.06
C ASP A 6 -14.47 -1.41 -4.63
N VAL A 7 -13.86 -0.77 -3.61
CA VAL A 7 -14.13 -1.07 -2.19
C VAL A 7 -15.57 -0.71 -1.81
N GLU A 8 -16.05 0.46 -2.21
CA GLU A 8 -17.43 0.89 -1.96
C GLU A 8 -18.46 -0.04 -2.61
N GLU A 9 -18.19 -0.50 -3.84
CA GLU A 9 -19.04 -1.46 -4.53
C GLU A 9 -19.05 -2.82 -3.84
N PHE A 10 -17.87 -3.30 -3.42
CA PHE A 10 -17.76 -4.54 -2.64
C PHE A 10 -18.55 -4.45 -1.33
N MET A 11 -18.41 -3.35 -0.56
CA MET A 11 -19.15 -3.15 0.68
C MET A 11 -20.65 -3.16 0.45
N ARG A 12 -21.14 -2.46 -0.59
CA ARG A 12 -22.56 -2.44 -0.93
C ARG A 12 -23.08 -3.81 -1.37
N HIS A 13 -22.31 -4.50 -2.23
CA HIS A 13 -22.70 -5.82 -2.74
C HIS A 13 -22.82 -6.86 -1.62
N HIS A 14 -21.97 -6.76 -0.60
CA HIS A 14 -21.96 -7.67 0.55
C HIS A 14 -22.71 -7.15 1.77
N GLU A 15 -23.45 -6.05 1.63
CA GLU A 15 -24.22 -5.42 2.72
C GLU A 15 -23.39 -5.15 3.98
N ILE A 16 -22.11 -4.73 3.79
CA ILE A 16 -21.18 -4.44 4.89
C ILE A 16 -21.42 -3.03 5.38
N GLU A 17 -21.88 -2.89 6.62
CA GLU A 17 -22.16 -1.62 7.27
C GLU A 17 -21.32 -1.43 8.54
N GLY A 18 -20.85 -0.22 8.80
CA GLY A 18 -20.16 0.15 10.03
C GLY A 18 -18.83 -0.61 10.28
N SER A 19 -18.21 -1.12 9.22
CA SER A 19 -16.98 -1.90 9.31
C SER A 19 -15.76 -1.03 9.64
N THR A 20 -14.71 -1.66 10.19
CA THR A 20 -13.38 -1.06 10.30
C THR A 20 -12.62 -1.32 9.01
N LEU A 21 -12.17 -0.25 8.34
CA LEU A 21 -11.29 -0.35 7.19
C LEU A 21 -9.83 -0.29 7.64
N ILE A 22 -9.08 -1.34 7.33
CA ILE A 22 -7.62 -1.40 7.55
C ILE A 22 -6.96 -1.43 6.19
N GLY A 23 -6.06 -0.50 5.94
CA GLY A 23 -5.30 -0.44 4.69
C GLY A 23 -3.84 -0.12 4.93
N HIS A 24 -2.92 -0.81 4.24
CA HIS A 24 -1.48 -0.55 4.29
C HIS A 24 -1.01 0.13 3.00
N SER A 25 -0.17 1.13 3.11
CA SER A 25 0.45 1.81 1.98
C SER A 25 -0.59 2.38 1.00
N MET A 26 -0.64 1.93 -0.25
CA MET A 26 -1.69 2.27 -1.22
C MET A 26 -3.10 1.94 -0.68
N GLY A 27 -3.24 0.80 0.02
CA GLY A 27 -4.49 0.43 0.68
C GLY A 27 -4.91 1.42 1.77
N ALA A 28 -3.96 2.07 2.47
CA ALA A 28 -4.24 3.13 3.42
C ALA A 28 -4.83 4.37 2.72
N LYS A 29 -4.26 4.80 1.59
CA LYS A 29 -4.84 5.88 0.78
C LYS A 29 -6.23 5.53 0.27
N THR A 30 -6.43 4.29 -0.18
CA THR A 30 -7.74 3.79 -0.61
C THR A 30 -8.75 3.86 0.54
N ALA A 31 -8.42 3.33 1.71
CA ALA A 31 -9.31 3.33 2.88
C ALA A 31 -9.64 4.75 3.37
N MET A 32 -8.63 5.65 3.41
CA MET A 32 -8.84 7.06 3.71
C MET A 32 -9.76 7.73 2.68
N THR A 33 -9.58 7.43 1.40
CA THR A 33 -10.44 7.95 0.32
C THR A 33 -11.88 7.49 0.47
N VAL A 34 -12.12 6.20 0.74
CA VAL A 34 -13.47 5.66 1.01
C VAL A 34 -14.14 6.39 2.18
N ALA A 35 -13.41 6.56 3.29
CA ALA A 35 -13.93 7.25 4.48
C ALA A 35 -14.30 8.72 4.19
N LEU A 36 -13.50 9.43 3.39
CA LEU A 36 -13.73 10.84 3.04
C LEU A 36 -14.81 11.05 1.96
N ARG A 37 -15.12 10.04 1.17
CA ARG A 37 -16.20 10.09 0.16
C ARG A 37 -17.58 9.97 0.76
N HIS A 38 -17.73 9.39 1.94
CA HIS A 38 -19.01 9.19 2.64
C HIS A 38 -20.09 8.42 1.85
N ASN A 39 -19.67 7.63 0.84
CA ASN A 39 -20.60 6.86 0.00
C ASN A 39 -21.05 5.53 0.65
N VAL A 40 -20.35 5.09 1.68
CA VAL A 40 -20.60 3.90 2.48
C VAL A 40 -20.37 4.21 3.96
N ASN A 41 -20.99 3.44 4.85
CA ASN A 41 -20.83 3.63 6.29
C ASN A 41 -19.54 2.95 6.78
N VAL A 42 -18.52 3.75 7.10
CA VAL A 42 -17.26 3.31 7.69
C VAL A 42 -17.34 3.54 9.21
N GLY A 43 -17.23 2.48 10.01
CA GLY A 43 -17.30 2.56 11.46
C GLY A 43 -16.01 3.03 12.12
N ALA A 44 -14.86 2.56 11.61
CA ALA A 44 -13.53 3.01 12.02
C ALA A 44 -12.53 2.89 10.89
N LEU A 45 -11.39 3.59 11.00
CA LEU A 45 -10.35 3.63 9.98
C LEU A 45 -8.98 3.37 10.60
N ILE A 46 -8.20 2.47 10.00
CA ILE A 46 -6.83 2.17 10.41
C ILE A 46 -5.89 2.25 9.18
N PRO A 47 -5.42 3.46 8.81
CA PRO A 47 -4.41 3.61 7.79
C PRO A 47 -3.03 3.25 8.34
N VAL A 48 -2.36 2.31 7.68
CA VAL A 48 -1.03 1.82 8.07
C VAL A 48 0.01 2.37 7.11
N ASP A 49 0.89 3.18 7.64
CA ASP A 49 2.10 3.73 7.06
C ASP A 49 1.89 4.41 5.70
N ASN A 50 0.88 5.29 5.65
CA ASN A 50 0.71 6.29 4.59
C ASN A 50 -0.12 7.48 5.10
N SER A 51 -0.05 8.60 4.37
CA SER A 51 -0.69 9.86 4.72
C SER A 51 -1.62 10.38 3.61
N PRO A 52 -2.63 11.24 3.94
CA PRO A 52 -3.61 11.77 3.01
C PRO A 52 -3.05 12.95 2.21
N VAL A 53 -1.92 12.75 1.56
CA VAL A 53 -1.28 13.76 0.74
C VAL A 53 -0.88 13.19 -0.62
N ASP A 54 -0.87 14.07 -1.62
CA ASP A 54 -0.23 13.78 -2.89
C ASP A 54 1.29 13.90 -2.69
N ALA A 55 1.98 12.79 -2.72
CA ALA A 55 3.41 12.75 -2.57
C ALA A 55 4.00 11.79 -3.60
N ALA A 56 5.08 12.19 -4.23
CA ALA A 56 5.82 11.29 -5.10
C ALA A 56 6.13 9.97 -4.37
N LEU A 57 5.99 8.86 -5.07
CA LEU A 57 6.38 7.56 -4.52
C LEU A 57 7.85 7.63 -4.10
N ARG A 58 8.07 7.65 -2.80
CA ARG A 58 9.40 7.56 -2.20
C ARG A 58 9.72 6.09 -2.03
N GLY A 59 10.62 5.57 -2.85
CA GLY A 59 11.04 4.17 -2.75
C GLY A 59 11.49 3.61 -4.10
N HIS A 60 12.00 2.40 -4.06
CA HIS A 60 12.59 1.70 -5.19
C HIS A 60 11.56 1.02 -6.12
N PHE A 61 10.30 1.51 -6.18
CA PHE A 61 9.27 0.87 -7.01
C PHE A 61 9.63 0.84 -8.49
N GLY A 62 10.28 1.90 -9.00
CA GLY A 62 10.81 1.93 -10.36
C GLY A 62 11.88 0.86 -10.57
N ASP A 63 12.78 0.71 -9.59
CA ASP A 63 13.84 -0.30 -9.62
C ASP A 63 13.23 -1.71 -9.57
N TYR A 64 12.20 -1.94 -8.76
CA TYR A 64 11.48 -3.23 -8.74
C TYR A 64 10.87 -3.57 -10.10
N ILE A 65 10.20 -2.61 -10.74
CA ILE A 65 9.64 -2.79 -12.09
C ILE A 65 10.75 -3.13 -13.10
N GLN A 66 11.89 -2.46 -13.01
CA GLN A 66 13.04 -2.74 -13.87
C GLN A 66 13.57 -4.15 -13.61
N GLY A 67 13.79 -4.55 -12.37
CA GLY A 67 14.24 -5.90 -12.01
C GLY A 67 13.25 -6.99 -12.46
N MET A 68 11.95 -6.74 -12.31
CA MET A 68 10.91 -7.67 -12.77
C MET A 68 10.95 -7.85 -14.31
N ARG A 69 11.15 -6.77 -15.08
CA ARG A 69 11.32 -6.86 -16.53
C ARG A 69 12.56 -7.65 -16.91
N MET A 70 13.68 -7.41 -16.23
CA MET A 70 14.91 -8.16 -16.47
C MET A 70 14.75 -9.66 -16.25
N ILE A 71 13.94 -10.08 -15.27
CA ILE A 71 13.61 -11.49 -15.04
C ILE A 71 12.84 -12.08 -16.22
N GLU A 72 11.81 -11.37 -16.72
CA GLU A 72 11.02 -11.85 -17.87
C GLU A 72 11.89 -11.92 -19.16
N ASP A 73 12.69 -10.88 -19.40
CA ASP A 73 13.57 -10.82 -20.57
C ASP A 73 14.66 -11.91 -20.56
N ALA A 74 15.15 -12.27 -19.36
CA ALA A 74 16.14 -13.34 -19.21
C ALA A 74 15.57 -14.74 -19.38
N GLY A 75 14.25 -14.92 -19.34
CA GLY A 75 13.59 -16.21 -19.54
C GLY A 75 14.03 -17.28 -18.55
N VAL A 76 14.28 -16.91 -17.31
CA VAL A 76 14.77 -17.81 -16.25
C VAL A 76 13.77 -18.92 -15.95
N SER A 77 14.25 -20.11 -15.57
CA SER A 77 13.42 -21.26 -15.28
C SER A 77 13.25 -21.54 -13.78
N LYS A 78 14.14 -20.98 -12.95
CA LYS A 78 14.17 -21.19 -11.49
C LYS A 78 13.97 -19.86 -10.76
N GLN A 79 13.29 -19.93 -9.63
CA GLN A 79 13.08 -18.76 -8.76
C GLN A 79 14.41 -18.22 -8.17
N SER A 80 15.42 -19.09 -7.96
CA SER A 80 16.74 -18.67 -7.49
C SER A 80 17.50 -17.82 -8.53
N GLU A 81 17.28 -18.07 -9.82
CA GLU A 81 17.86 -17.25 -10.90
C GLU A 81 17.17 -15.87 -10.91
N ALA A 82 15.85 -15.84 -10.72
CA ALA A 82 15.10 -14.59 -10.59
C ALA A 82 15.52 -13.77 -9.35
N ASP A 83 15.75 -14.42 -8.20
CA ASP A 83 16.26 -13.75 -7.01
C ASP A 83 17.62 -13.11 -7.26
N PHE A 84 18.53 -13.82 -7.93
CA PHE A 84 19.84 -13.29 -8.28
C PHE A 84 19.74 -12.03 -9.16
N ILE A 85 18.83 -12.00 -10.12
CA ILE A 85 18.58 -10.82 -10.98
C ILE A 85 18.03 -9.65 -10.18
N LEU A 86 17.21 -9.90 -9.14
CA LEU A 86 16.63 -8.84 -8.30
C LEU A 86 17.61 -8.23 -7.31
N GLN A 87 18.71 -8.90 -6.95
CA GLN A 87 19.65 -8.42 -5.91
C GLN A 87 20.17 -6.99 -6.14
N PRO A 88 20.53 -6.57 -7.37
CA PRO A 88 20.95 -5.19 -7.61
C PRO A 88 19.85 -4.13 -7.44
N TYR A 89 18.58 -4.53 -7.47
CA TYR A 89 17.42 -3.65 -7.40
C TYR A 89 16.79 -3.62 -5.99
N GLU A 90 17.02 -4.64 -5.17
CA GLU A 90 16.54 -4.73 -3.79
C GLU A 90 17.48 -5.60 -2.94
N GLU A 91 18.11 -5.01 -1.94
CA GLU A 91 19.04 -5.69 -1.05
C GLU A 91 18.34 -6.61 -0.04
N SER A 92 17.13 -6.26 0.37
CA SER A 92 16.36 -7.00 1.37
C SER A 92 15.82 -8.31 0.81
N LEU A 93 16.34 -9.43 1.30
CA LEU A 93 15.85 -10.75 0.92
C LEU A 93 14.34 -10.95 1.15
N PRO A 94 13.74 -10.53 2.29
CA PRO A 94 12.29 -10.63 2.49
C PRO A 94 11.48 -9.87 1.43
N ILE A 95 11.92 -8.68 1.01
CA ILE A 95 11.24 -7.90 -0.03
C ILE A 95 11.38 -8.59 -1.38
N ARG A 96 12.55 -9.08 -1.74
CA ARG A 96 12.71 -9.86 -2.99
C ARG A 96 11.82 -11.10 -2.99
N GLN A 97 11.78 -11.85 -1.89
CA GLN A 97 10.90 -13.02 -1.77
C GLN A 97 9.43 -12.63 -1.94
N PHE A 98 8.99 -11.53 -1.35
CA PHE A 98 7.63 -11.01 -1.55
C PHE A 98 7.34 -10.68 -3.03
N ILE A 99 8.25 -9.99 -3.73
CA ILE A 99 8.10 -9.71 -5.18
C ILE A 99 7.98 -11.04 -5.97
N LEU A 100 8.84 -12.01 -5.66
CA LEU A 100 8.92 -13.29 -6.34
C LEU A 100 7.73 -14.23 -6.05
N THR A 101 6.89 -13.95 -5.03
CA THR A 101 5.61 -14.67 -4.86
C THR A 101 4.64 -14.48 -6.04
N ASN A 102 4.89 -13.46 -6.85
CA ASN A 102 4.11 -13.19 -8.06
C ASN A 102 4.64 -13.91 -9.32
N LEU A 103 5.71 -14.70 -9.21
CA LEU A 103 6.17 -15.55 -10.29
C LEU A 103 5.30 -16.79 -10.42
N VAL A 104 5.00 -17.12 -11.67
CA VAL A 104 4.35 -18.37 -12.06
C VAL A 104 5.14 -19.00 -13.18
N ARG A 105 5.17 -20.34 -13.22
CA ARG A 105 5.83 -21.06 -14.28
C ARG A 105 4.91 -21.14 -15.50
N ASP A 106 5.36 -20.61 -16.62
CA ASP A 106 4.66 -20.74 -17.89
C ASP A 106 4.61 -22.23 -18.31
N PRO A 107 3.44 -22.79 -18.61
CA PRO A 107 3.30 -24.21 -18.91
C PRO A 107 3.89 -24.63 -20.26
N GLU A 108 4.06 -23.68 -21.20
CA GLU A 108 4.60 -23.95 -22.55
C GLU A 108 6.12 -23.76 -22.58
N THR A 109 6.58 -22.57 -22.17
CA THR A 109 8.01 -22.20 -22.25
C THR A 109 8.82 -22.74 -21.08
N LYS A 110 8.16 -23.16 -19.98
CA LYS A 110 8.78 -23.59 -18.73
C LYS A 110 9.59 -22.48 -18.01
N THR A 111 9.51 -21.26 -18.49
CA THR A 111 10.15 -20.08 -17.89
C THR A 111 9.27 -19.46 -16.80
N GLN A 112 9.87 -18.67 -15.94
CA GLN A 112 9.17 -17.87 -14.91
C GLN A 112 8.61 -16.61 -15.55
N LYS A 113 7.35 -16.29 -15.25
CA LYS A 113 6.68 -15.03 -15.64
C LYS A 113 5.93 -14.45 -14.45
N PHE A 114 5.81 -13.15 -14.42
CA PHE A 114 4.95 -12.51 -13.42
C PHE A 114 3.47 -12.65 -13.80
N ARG A 115 2.64 -13.12 -12.85
CA ARG A 115 1.17 -13.18 -13.02
C ARG A 115 0.52 -11.81 -13.06
N ILE A 116 1.22 -10.77 -12.56
CA ILE A 116 0.77 -9.38 -12.58
C ILE A 116 1.26 -8.69 -13.85
N PRO A 117 0.44 -7.82 -14.46
CA PRO A 117 0.81 -7.15 -15.72
C PRO A 117 1.81 -6.00 -15.47
N ILE A 118 3.11 -6.28 -15.47
CA ILE A 118 4.18 -5.33 -15.17
C ILE A 118 4.05 -4.02 -15.97
N LYS A 119 3.69 -4.10 -17.25
CA LYS A 119 3.52 -2.91 -18.10
C LYS A 119 2.44 -1.96 -17.56
N TYR A 120 1.29 -2.49 -17.15
CA TYR A 120 0.21 -1.68 -16.59
C TYR A 120 0.58 -1.15 -15.21
N LEU A 121 1.23 -1.98 -14.37
CA LEU A 121 1.71 -1.57 -13.07
C LEU A 121 2.71 -0.41 -13.18
N ALA A 122 3.68 -0.49 -14.11
CA ALA A 122 4.64 0.57 -14.37
C ALA A 122 3.98 1.90 -14.75
N ASN A 123 2.94 1.85 -15.59
CA ASN A 123 2.22 3.06 -16.01
C ASN A 123 1.31 3.63 -14.91
N ALA A 124 0.97 2.82 -13.91
CA ALA A 124 0.10 3.23 -12.80
C ALA A 124 0.87 3.77 -11.59
N LEU A 125 2.22 3.69 -11.57
CA LEU A 125 3.02 4.09 -10.41
C LEU A 125 2.74 5.54 -9.98
N ASP A 126 2.68 6.49 -10.91
CA ASP A 126 2.42 7.89 -10.59
C ASP A 126 1.03 8.08 -9.97
N ASN A 127 0.03 7.34 -10.45
CA ASN A 127 -1.33 7.38 -9.90
C ASN A 127 -1.43 6.77 -8.49
N MET A 128 -0.51 5.87 -8.12
CA MET A 128 -0.48 5.28 -6.77
C MET A 128 0.01 6.27 -5.71
N ALA A 129 0.74 7.30 -6.13
CA ALA A 129 1.20 8.38 -5.26
C ALA A 129 0.12 9.41 -4.96
N ASP A 130 -0.91 9.51 -5.81
CA ASP A 130 -1.95 10.53 -5.72
C ASP A 130 -2.87 10.36 -4.50
N PHE A 131 -3.44 11.48 -4.06
CA PHE A 131 -4.52 11.53 -3.09
C PHE A 131 -5.57 12.53 -3.56
N PRO A 132 -6.85 12.11 -3.74
CA PRO A 132 -7.83 12.91 -4.48
C PRO A 132 -8.36 14.12 -3.72
N PHE A 133 -8.15 14.19 -2.41
CA PHE A 133 -8.61 15.32 -1.58
C PHE A 133 -7.45 16.25 -1.27
N ARG A 134 -7.62 17.53 -1.61
CA ARG A 134 -6.61 18.57 -1.39
C ARG A 134 -6.93 19.48 -0.22
N ASP A 135 -8.21 19.66 0.07
CA ASP A 135 -8.69 20.59 1.08
C ASP A 135 -9.51 19.86 2.16
N PRO A 136 -8.96 19.73 3.37
CA PRO A 136 -9.66 19.12 4.49
C PRO A 136 -10.85 19.94 5.02
N ASP A 137 -11.01 21.20 4.59
CA ASP A 137 -12.17 21.99 4.98
C ASP A 137 -13.43 21.63 4.18
N HIS A 138 -13.25 20.98 3.01
CA HIS A 138 -14.36 20.49 2.21
C HIS A 138 -14.90 19.13 2.65
N THR A 139 -14.05 18.27 3.22
CA THR A 139 -14.45 16.95 3.69
C THR A 139 -13.59 16.46 4.85
N GLN A 140 -14.23 15.82 5.82
CA GLN A 140 -13.59 15.25 6.99
C GLN A 140 -14.28 13.94 7.35
N TYR A 141 -13.51 12.94 7.74
CA TYR A 141 -14.07 11.76 8.36
C TYR A 141 -14.01 11.90 9.89
N LYS A 142 -15.17 11.99 10.54
CA LYS A 142 -15.29 12.23 12.01
C LYS A 142 -15.38 10.94 12.84
N GLY A 143 -15.22 9.78 12.20
CA GLY A 143 -15.17 8.49 12.88
C GLY A 143 -13.82 8.26 13.58
N PRO A 144 -13.74 7.21 14.44
CA PRO A 144 -12.50 6.81 15.07
C PRO A 144 -11.44 6.46 14.01
N THR A 145 -10.23 7.02 14.17
CA THR A 145 -9.12 6.78 13.24
C THR A 145 -7.86 6.43 14.03
N LEU A 146 -7.21 5.32 13.70
CA LEU A 146 -5.93 4.92 14.28
C LEU A 146 -4.87 4.89 13.18
N VAL A 147 -4.03 5.92 13.13
CA VAL A 147 -2.89 5.97 12.21
C VAL A 147 -1.74 5.14 12.79
N VAL A 148 -1.32 4.11 12.08
CA VAL A 148 -0.16 3.29 12.48
C VAL A 148 1.03 3.67 11.61
N ARG A 149 2.15 4.07 12.23
CA ARG A 149 3.35 4.56 11.58
C ARG A 149 4.56 3.69 11.88
N GLY A 150 5.31 3.29 10.85
CA GLY A 150 6.66 2.78 11.00
C GLY A 150 7.64 3.93 11.25
N THR A 151 8.32 3.96 12.41
CA THR A 151 9.19 5.11 12.78
C THR A 151 10.44 5.24 11.91
N LYS A 152 10.80 4.19 11.15
CA LYS A 152 11.90 4.19 10.17
C LYS A 152 11.42 4.46 8.74
N SER A 153 10.10 4.63 8.57
CA SER A 153 9.46 4.96 7.31
C SER A 153 9.35 6.48 7.13
N HIS A 154 9.23 6.93 5.88
CA HIS A 154 9.05 8.35 5.54
C HIS A 154 7.64 8.67 5.03
N TYR A 155 6.72 7.67 5.03
CA TYR A 155 5.36 7.84 4.47
C TYR A 155 4.41 8.60 5.39
N VAL A 156 4.68 8.61 6.70
CA VAL A 156 3.94 9.40 7.70
C VAL A 156 4.96 10.24 8.47
N ALA A 157 5.47 11.30 7.84
CA ALA A 157 6.39 12.24 8.49
C ALA A 157 5.63 13.15 9.46
N ASP A 158 6.33 13.71 10.46
CA ASP A 158 5.72 14.58 11.49
C ASP A 158 5.02 15.80 10.86
N GLU A 159 5.55 16.33 9.77
CA GLU A 159 4.98 17.44 9.01
C GLU A 159 3.60 17.11 8.42
N MET A 160 3.26 15.85 8.29
CA MET A 160 1.95 15.39 7.77
C MET A 160 0.87 15.31 8.86
N LEU A 161 1.26 15.25 10.14
CA LEU A 161 0.32 15.09 11.26
C LEU A 161 -0.75 16.19 11.34
N PRO A 162 -0.43 17.48 11.11
CA PRO A 162 -1.46 18.51 11.04
C PRO A 162 -2.49 18.28 9.93
N THR A 163 -2.07 17.84 8.75
CA THR A 163 -2.97 17.52 7.63
C THR A 163 -3.83 16.30 7.95
N ILE A 164 -3.25 15.27 8.55
CA ILE A 164 -3.99 14.10 9.03
C ILE A 164 -5.08 14.53 10.02
N GLY A 165 -4.73 15.37 11.00
CA GLY A 165 -5.69 15.85 12.01
C GLY A 165 -6.82 16.70 11.45
N ARG A 166 -6.57 17.42 10.34
CA ARG A 166 -7.63 18.17 9.65
C ARG A 166 -8.60 17.28 8.88
N PHE A 167 -8.13 16.23 8.19
CA PHE A 167 -8.99 15.25 7.51
C PHE A 167 -9.68 14.29 8.48
N PHE A 168 -8.98 13.90 9.57
CA PHE A 168 -9.40 12.90 10.54
C PHE A 168 -9.33 13.45 11.99
N PRO A 169 -10.26 14.32 12.40
CA PRO A 169 -10.16 15.04 13.69
C PRO A 169 -10.10 14.16 14.95
N LYS A 170 -10.55 12.89 14.85
CA LYS A 170 -10.50 11.92 15.95
C LYS A 170 -9.38 10.89 15.75
N PHE A 171 -8.27 11.28 15.10
CA PHE A 171 -7.17 10.36 14.92
C PHE A 171 -6.34 10.20 16.20
N ARG A 172 -5.80 9.01 16.35
CA ARG A 172 -4.72 8.68 17.28
C ARG A 172 -3.56 8.14 16.46
N LEU A 173 -2.34 8.40 16.91
CA LEU A 173 -1.12 7.90 16.28
C LEU A 173 -0.55 6.76 17.14
N VAL A 174 -0.16 5.67 16.49
CA VAL A 174 0.64 4.59 17.08
C VAL A 174 1.93 4.48 16.28
N ASP A 175 3.05 4.60 16.99
CA ASP A 175 4.40 4.45 16.45
C ASP A 175 4.92 3.05 16.72
N ILE A 176 5.36 2.37 15.65
CA ILE A 176 6.00 1.05 15.72
C ILE A 176 7.42 1.17 15.19
N ASN A 177 8.40 0.61 15.89
CA ASN A 177 9.80 0.66 15.50
C ASN A 177 10.09 -0.28 14.31
N ALA A 178 9.53 0.06 13.15
CA ALA A 178 9.58 -0.68 11.89
C ALA A 178 9.85 0.26 10.72
N GLY A 179 10.20 -0.31 9.56
CA GLY A 179 10.17 0.36 8.27
C GLY A 179 8.75 0.44 7.69
N HIS A 180 8.66 0.54 6.37
CA HIS A 180 7.37 0.61 5.67
C HIS A 180 6.52 -0.68 5.79
N TRP A 181 7.17 -1.82 6.00
CA TRP A 181 6.51 -3.12 6.08
C TRP A 181 6.08 -3.46 7.52
N VAL A 182 5.44 -2.51 8.20
CA VAL A 182 5.10 -2.55 9.63
C VAL A 182 4.49 -3.88 10.04
N ILE A 183 3.51 -4.37 9.29
CA ILE A 183 2.76 -5.59 9.62
C ILE A 183 3.66 -6.84 9.59
N SER A 184 4.56 -6.93 8.60
CA SER A 184 5.46 -8.09 8.47
C SER A 184 6.72 -7.98 9.33
N GLU A 185 7.21 -6.77 9.60
CA GLU A 185 8.39 -6.58 10.45
C GLU A 185 8.05 -6.74 11.94
N LYS A 186 6.84 -6.32 12.35
CA LYS A 186 6.43 -6.24 13.75
C LYS A 186 4.97 -6.70 13.94
N PRO A 187 4.63 -7.95 13.61
CA PRO A 187 3.25 -8.43 13.61
C PRO A 187 2.59 -8.38 15.00
N GLU A 188 3.34 -8.69 16.06
CA GLU A 188 2.78 -8.67 17.42
C GLU A 188 2.57 -7.25 17.95
N GLU A 189 3.52 -6.32 17.71
CA GLU A 189 3.38 -4.92 18.07
C GLU A 189 2.19 -4.29 17.31
N PHE A 190 2.05 -4.62 16.01
CA PHE A 190 0.90 -4.19 15.20
C PHE A 190 -0.43 -4.73 15.74
N ARG A 191 -0.49 -6.02 16.10
CA ARG A 191 -1.71 -6.65 16.64
C ARG A 191 -2.14 -6.06 17.98
N GLN A 192 -1.19 -5.67 18.82
CA GLN A 192 -1.48 -5.09 20.15
C GLN A 192 -1.83 -3.60 20.06
N GLY A 193 -1.48 -2.93 18.97
CA GLY A 193 -1.70 -1.50 18.80
C GLY A 193 -0.81 -0.64 19.71
N GLU A 194 0.32 -1.21 20.14
CA GLU A 194 1.34 -0.53 20.97
C GLU A 194 2.51 0.00 20.11
#